data_8c6680dac9bb659ef19371a3634c6a75
#
_entry.id   8c6680dac9bb659ef19371a3634c6a75
#
_cell.length_a   1.000
_cell.length_b   1.000
_cell.length_c   1.000
_cell.angle_alpha   90.00
_cell.angle_beta   90.00
_cell.angle_gamma   90.00
#
_symmetry.space_group_name_H-M   'P 1'
#
loop_
_entity.id
_entity.type
_entity.pdbx_description
1 polymer ?
#
loop_
_entity_poly.entity_id
_entity_poly.type
_entity_poly.pdbx_seq_one_letter_code
_entity_poly.pdbx_strand_id
1 'polypeptide(L)'
;MLLDTNGIQQILPHRYPFLLVDAIEEMERWKRIVGIKNVSINESYFQGHFPGKPIMPGVLIIESMAQTGGLLLLMEVADREKKLLYFVSIDNARFRRPVVPGDQLKIEMKVLAWRERGGFCKLEGRATVNGELAAEATLMCKMVDVETEQPPASEPAEKAR
;
A
#
# COMPACT_ATOMS: atom_id res chain seq x y z
N MET A 1 -15.91 -11.31 -0.29
CA MET A 1 -15.15 -10.19 -0.92
C MET A 1 -15.88 -8.90 -0.58
N LEU A 2 -15.20 -7.99 0.11
CA LEU A 2 -15.75 -6.68 0.51
C LEU A 2 -15.50 -5.62 -0.57
N LEU A 3 -14.29 -5.60 -1.15
CA LEU A 3 -13.92 -4.77 -2.30
C LEU A 3 -13.21 -5.62 -3.35
N ASP A 4 -13.57 -5.39 -4.60
CA ASP A 4 -12.83 -5.84 -5.78
C ASP A 4 -11.79 -4.78 -6.21
N THR A 5 -11.05 -5.05 -7.27
CA THR A 5 -10.04 -4.14 -7.81
C THR A 5 -10.62 -2.76 -8.18
N ASN A 6 -11.85 -2.71 -8.72
CA ASN A 6 -12.50 -1.44 -9.05
C ASN A 6 -12.80 -0.61 -7.80
N GLY A 7 -13.32 -1.24 -6.76
CA GLY A 7 -13.56 -0.59 -5.47
C GLY A 7 -12.27 -0.08 -4.82
N ILE A 8 -11.18 -0.87 -4.91
CA ILE A 8 -9.86 -0.48 -4.41
C ILE A 8 -9.34 0.77 -5.13
N GLN A 9 -9.47 0.82 -6.46
CA GLN A 9 -9.02 1.96 -7.27
C GLN A 9 -9.81 3.26 -7.02
N GLN A 10 -11.01 3.18 -6.45
CA GLN A 10 -11.78 4.36 -6.02
C GLN A 10 -11.27 4.95 -4.70
N ILE A 11 -10.39 4.24 -4.00
CA ILE A 11 -9.88 4.62 -2.68
C ILE A 11 -8.38 4.90 -2.74
N LEU A 12 -7.59 3.94 -3.29
CA LEU A 12 -6.14 4.10 -3.44
C LEU A 12 -5.79 4.87 -4.71
N PRO A 13 -4.80 5.77 -4.65
CA PRO A 13 -4.30 6.47 -5.84
C PRO A 13 -3.44 5.59 -6.74
N HIS A 14 -2.94 4.46 -6.24
CA HIS A 14 -2.04 3.55 -6.95
C HIS A 14 -2.69 2.96 -8.20
N ARG A 15 -1.89 2.78 -9.27
CA ARG A 15 -2.31 2.17 -10.54
C ARG A 15 -1.25 1.19 -11.01
N TYR A 16 -1.55 0.42 -12.06
CA TYR A 16 -0.57 -0.43 -12.74
C TYR A 16 0.68 0.40 -13.08
N PRO A 17 1.91 -0.13 -12.84
CA PRO A 17 2.22 -1.48 -12.32
C PRO A 17 2.36 -1.55 -10.79
N PHE A 18 1.95 -0.54 -10.05
CA PHE A 18 2.22 -0.39 -8.61
C PHE A 18 1.01 -0.59 -7.70
N LEU A 19 -0.16 -0.95 -8.23
CA LEU A 19 -1.29 -1.42 -7.44
C LEU A 19 -1.08 -2.90 -7.11
N LEU A 20 -0.78 -3.19 -5.83
CA LEU A 20 -0.38 -4.53 -5.38
C LEU A 20 -1.44 -5.25 -4.53
N VAL A 21 -2.66 -4.75 -4.48
CA VAL A 21 -3.78 -5.37 -3.77
C VAL A 21 -4.91 -5.66 -4.75
N ASP A 22 -5.36 -6.92 -4.79
CA ASP A 22 -6.34 -7.37 -5.78
C ASP A 22 -7.78 -7.37 -5.22
N ALA A 23 -7.93 -7.63 -3.91
CA ALA A 23 -9.22 -7.67 -3.24
C ALA A 23 -9.10 -7.37 -1.74
N ILE A 24 -10.21 -6.95 -1.12
CA ILE A 24 -10.37 -6.92 0.33
C ILE A 24 -11.43 -7.94 0.71
N GLU A 25 -11.09 -8.84 1.64
CA GLU A 25 -12.00 -9.85 2.14
C GLU A 25 -12.77 -9.39 3.36
N GLU A 26 -12.08 -8.77 4.33
CA GLU A 26 -12.60 -8.39 5.63
C GLU A 26 -12.11 -7.02 6.04
N MET A 27 -12.94 -6.29 6.78
CA MET A 27 -12.54 -5.02 7.40
C MET A 27 -13.35 -4.76 8.67
N GLU A 28 -12.65 -4.33 9.71
CA GLU A 28 -13.23 -3.76 10.93
C GLU A 28 -12.67 -2.34 11.09
N ARG A 29 -13.59 -1.35 11.06
CA ARG A 29 -13.23 0.07 11.04
C ARG A 29 -12.24 0.43 12.15
N TRP A 30 -11.18 1.15 11.78
CA TRP A 30 -10.11 1.60 12.70
C TRP A 30 -9.37 0.49 13.44
N LYS A 31 -9.58 -0.78 13.11
CA LYS A 31 -8.96 -1.90 13.81
C LYS A 31 -8.17 -2.81 12.89
N ARG A 32 -8.82 -3.37 11.87
CA ARG A 32 -8.24 -4.47 11.09
C ARG A 32 -8.77 -4.50 9.67
N ILE A 33 -7.92 -4.92 8.74
CA ILE A 33 -8.28 -5.20 7.35
C ILE A 33 -7.54 -6.44 6.86
N VAL A 34 -8.17 -7.20 5.96
CA VAL A 34 -7.57 -8.34 5.28
C VAL A 34 -7.66 -8.16 3.78
N GLY A 35 -6.49 -8.04 3.15
CA GLY A 35 -6.33 -7.92 1.71
C GLY A 35 -5.74 -9.18 1.07
N ILE A 36 -5.98 -9.33 -0.22
CA ILE A 36 -5.46 -10.41 -1.07
C ILE A 36 -4.57 -9.80 -2.15
N LYS A 37 -3.39 -10.40 -2.33
CA LYS A 37 -2.52 -10.20 -3.48
C LYS A 37 -2.29 -11.53 -4.19
N ASN A 38 -2.72 -11.64 -5.43
CA ASN A 38 -2.40 -12.77 -6.29
C ASN A 38 -1.03 -12.55 -6.93
N VAL A 39 -0.13 -13.51 -6.80
CA VAL A 39 1.23 -13.41 -7.33
C VAL A 39 1.28 -14.12 -8.68
N SER A 40 1.31 -13.33 -9.76
CA SER A 40 1.35 -13.84 -11.14
C SER A 40 2.74 -13.70 -11.74
N ILE A 41 3.15 -14.69 -12.57
CA ILE A 41 4.38 -14.59 -13.37
C ILE A 41 4.38 -13.37 -14.32
N ASN A 42 3.21 -12.82 -14.62
CA ASN A 42 3.06 -11.63 -15.48
C ASN A 42 3.42 -10.31 -14.77
N GLU A 43 3.75 -10.34 -13.49
CA GLU A 43 4.27 -9.16 -12.79
C GLU A 43 5.64 -8.76 -13.37
N SER A 44 5.80 -7.48 -13.73
CA SER A 44 6.98 -6.97 -14.43
C SER A 44 8.30 -7.17 -13.67
N TYR A 45 8.27 -7.17 -12.34
CA TYR A 45 9.46 -7.32 -11.50
C TYR A 45 10.10 -8.71 -11.57
N PHE A 46 9.37 -9.76 -12.01
CA PHE A 46 9.94 -11.09 -12.16
C PHE A 46 10.92 -11.21 -13.31
N GLN A 47 10.93 -10.28 -14.27
CA GLN A 47 11.94 -10.23 -15.33
C GLN A 47 13.36 -10.02 -14.78
N GLY A 48 13.48 -9.30 -13.69
CA GLY A 48 14.76 -8.98 -13.06
C GLY A 48 15.00 -9.65 -11.70
N HIS A 49 13.96 -10.14 -11.03
CA HIS A 49 14.07 -10.64 -9.65
C HIS A 49 13.58 -12.09 -9.48
N PHE A 50 14.28 -13.13 -9.94
CA PHE A 50 15.55 -13.15 -10.68
C PHE A 50 15.39 -13.98 -11.95
N PRO A 51 16.19 -13.77 -13.02
CA PRO A 51 16.14 -14.60 -14.21
C PRO A 51 16.22 -16.10 -13.88
N GLY A 52 15.24 -16.88 -14.33
CA GLY A 52 15.15 -18.32 -14.05
C GLY A 52 14.73 -18.72 -12.63
N LYS A 53 14.62 -17.76 -11.70
CA LYS A 53 14.19 -18.00 -10.32
C LYS A 53 13.30 -16.84 -9.82
N PRO A 54 12.03 -16.80 -10.25
CA PRO A 54 11.14 -15.69 -9.91
C PRO A 54 10.78 -15.73 -8.42
N ILE A 55 11.12 -14.67 -7.70
CA ILE A 55 10.80 -14.47 -6.28
C ILE A 55 10.22 -13.06 -6.14
N MET A 56 9.08 -12.90 -5.48
CA MET A 56 8.52 -11.58 -5.21
C MET A 56 9.47 -10.79 -4.31
N PRO A 57 9.88 -9.57 -4.70
CA PRO A 57 10.73 -8.75 -3.86
C PRO A 57 10.10 -8.54 -2.48
N GLY A 58 10.86 -8.76 -1.41
CA GLY A 58 10.35 -8.60 -0.03
C GLY A 58 9.84 -7.17 0.23
N VAL A 59 10.49 -6.16 -0.34
CA VAL A 59 10.05 -4.76 -0.23
C VAL A 59 8.68 -4.53 -0.87
N LEU A 60 8.29 -5.31 -1.89
CA LEU A 60 6.96 -5.23 -2.50
C LEU A 60 5.90 -5.98 -1.67
N ILE A 61 6.29 -6.97 -0.87
CA ILE A 61 5.39 -7.54 0.14
C ILE A 61 5.06 -6.48 1.20
N ILE A 62 6.06 -5.73 1.67
CA ILE A 62 5.86 -4.60 2.59
C ILE A 62 4.96 -3.52 1.97
N GLU A 63 5.18 -3.20 0.69
CA GLU A 63 4.32 -2.25 -0.02
C GLU A 63 2.88 -2.75 -0.14
N SER A 64 2.67 -4.04 -0.41
CA SER A 64 1.34 -4.65 -0.42
C SER A 64 0.64 -4.54 0.94
N MET A 65 1.39 -4.69 2.04
CA MET A 65 0.90 -4.44 3.40
C MET A 65 0.51 -2.96 3.57
N ALA A 66 1.35 -2.03 3.13
CA ALA A 66 1.09 -0.60 3.25
C ALA A 66 -0.16 -0.18 2.48
N GLN A 67 -0.35 -0.68 1.26
CA GLN A 67 -1.55 -0.41 0.46
C GLN A 67 -2.80 -1.01 1.13
N THR A 68 -2.72 -2.23 1.65
CA THR A 68 -3.82 -2.85 2.40
C THR A 68 -4.18 -2.01 3.63
N GLY A 69 -3.20 -1.61 4.43
CA GLY A 69 -3.42 -0.72 5.58
C GLY A 69 -3.91 0.67 5.19
N GLY A 70 -3.43 1.18 4.05
CA GLY A 70 -3.85 2.45 3.48
C GLY A 70 -5.34 2.49 3.14
N LEU A 71 -5.88 1.40 2.61
CA LEU A 71 -7.32 1.25 2.37
C LEU A 71 -8.13 1.44 3.65
N LEU A 72 -7.70 0.78 4.75
CA LEU A 72 -8.37 0.91 6.04
C LEU A 72 -8.44 2.36 6.53
N LEU A 73 -7.35 3.12 6.33
CA LEU A 73 -7.26 4.51 6.77
C LEU A 73 -8.04 5.46 5.85
N LEU A 74 -7.86 5.33 4.53
CA LEU A 74 -8.47 6.22 3.55
C LEU A 74 -9.99 6.05 3.46
N MET A 75 -10.53 4.88 3.77
CA MET A 75 -11.99 4.68 3.83
C MET A 75 -12.66 5.49 4.94
N GLU A 76 -11.90 5.91 5.95
CA GLU A 76 -12.41 6.67 7.09
C GLU A 76 -12.29 8.19 6.91
N VAL A 77 -11.68 8.65 5.82
CA VAL A 77 -11.40 10.06 5.55
C VAL A 77 -12.32 10.60 4.45
N ALA A 78 -12.99 11.72 4.70
CA ALA A 78 -14.00 12.28 3.79
C ALA A 78 -13.39 12.84 2.48
N ASP A 79 -12.19 13.41 2.56
CA ASP A 79 -11.47 14.03 1.43
C ASP A 79 -10.27 13.20 0.98
N ARG A 80 -10.42 11.87 0.99
CA ARG A 80 -9.36 10.90 0.70
C ARG A 80 -8.69 11.08 -0.66
N GLU A 81 -9.41 11.63 -1.65
CA GLU A 81 -8.88 11.93 -2.98
C GLU A 81 -7.80 13.02 -2.96
N LYS A 82 -7.71 13.76 -1.85
CA LYS A 82 -6.68 14.78 -1.59
C LYS A 82 -5.61 14.31 -0.64
N LYS A 83 -5.58 13.02 -0.28
CA LYS A 83 -4.64 12.47 0.70
C LYS A 83 -3.71 11.47 0.07
N LEU A 84 -2.46 11.48 0.52
CA LEU A 84 -1.45 10.46 0.27
C LEU A 84 -0.94 9.91 1.58
N LEU A 85 -0.47 8.67 1.54
CA LEU A 85 0.17 8.02 2.68
C LEU A 85 1.65 7.80 2.36
N TYR A 86 2.51 8.35 3.19
CA TYR A 86 3.96 8.17 3.08
C TYR A 86 4.49 7.31 4.22
N PHE A 87 5.45 6.45 3.92
CA PHE A 87 6.21 5.77 4.97
C PHE A 87 6.98 6.77 5.84
N VAL A 88 6.93 6.55 7.15
CA VAL A 88 7.79 7.22 8.14
C VAL A 88 8.85 6.24 8.63
N SER A 89 8.44 5.01 8.96
CA SER A 89 9.37 3.93 9.30
C SER A 89 8.78 2.56 8.93
N ILE A 90 9.69 1.61 8.74
CA ILE A 90 9.41 0.18 8.59
C ILE A 90 10.26 -0.52 9.67
N ASP A 91 9.60 -1.07 10.67
CA ASP A 91 10.25 -1.67 11.82
C ASP A 91 9.95 -3.17 11.88
N ASN A 92 10.86 -3.94 12.46
CA ASN A 92 10.69 -5.37 12.71
C ASN A 92 10.31 -6.19 11.47
N ALA A 93 10.73 -5.74 10.28
CA ALA A 93 10.49 -6.49 9.05
C ALA A 93 11.22 -7.83 9.08
N ARG A 94 10.47 -8.91 8.84
CA ARG A 94 10.98 -10.29 8.77
C ARG A 94 10.34 -10.99 7.58
N PHE A 95 11.17 -11.72 6.85
CA PHE A 95 10.77 -12.54 5.70
C PHE A 95 11.05 -14.01 6.08
N ARG A 96 10.00 -14.83 6.13
CA ARG A 96 10.05 -16.19 6.66
C ARG A 96 10.13 -17.26 5.57
N ARG A 97 9.57 -16.95 4.39
CA ARG A 97 9.65 -17.81 3.22
C ARG A 97 9.64 -16.99 1.94
N PRO A 98 10.25 -17.48 0.83
CA PRO A 98 10.07 -16.89 -0.49
C PRO A 98 8.59 -16.93 -0.92
N VAL A 99 8.15 -15.87 -1.61
CA VAL A 99 6.85 -15.80 -2.28
C VAL A 99 7.12 -15.87 -3.79
N VAL A 100 6.44 -16.77 -4.46
CA VAL A 100 6.70 -17.12 -5.87
C VAL A 100 5.42 -17.04 -6.71
N PRO A 101 5.52 -16.98 -8.05
CA PRO A 101 4.35 -17.05 -8.93
C PRO A 101 3.47 -18.27 -8.61
N GLY A 102 2.17 -18.05 -8.52
CA GLY A 102 1.18 -19.04 -8.09
C GLY A 102 0.80 -18.97 -6.64
N ASP A 103 1.58 -18.28 -5.79
CA ASP A 103 1.17 -17.99 -4.42
C ASP A 103 0.05 -16.93 -4.38
N GLN A 104 -0.80 -17.02 -3.36
CA GLN A 104 -1.73 -15.97 -2.98
C GLN A 104 -1.36 -15.48 -1.58
N LEU A 105 -1.00 -14.20 -1.47
CA LEU A 105 -0.76 -13.55 -0.18
C LEU A 105 -2.10 -13.13 0.43
N LYS A 106 -2.34 -13.60 1.65
CA LYS A 106 -3.37 -13.07 2.54
C LYS A 106 -2.70 -12.11 3.53
N ILE A 107 -3.06 -10.83 3.46
CA ILE A 107 -2.39 -9.74 4.15
C ILE A 107 -3.33 -9.18 5.22
N GLU A 108 -3.00 -9.41 6.48
CA GLU A 108 -3.71 -8.82 7.61
C GLU A 108 -2.95 -7.59 8.12
N MET A 109 -3.66 -6.46 8.24
CA MET A 109 -3.14 -5.24 8.85
C MET A 109 -3.98 -4.86 10.06
N LYS A 110 -3.32 -4.51 11.18
CA LYS A 110 -3.96 -4.07 12.42
C LYS A 110 -3.49 -2.69 12.80
N VAL A 111 -4.41 -1.80 13.18
CA VAL A 111 -4.07 -0.48 13.71
C VAL A 111 -3.57 -0.64 15.14
N LEU A 112 -2.33 -0.24 15.40
CA LEU A 112 -1.75 -0.17 16.74
C LEU A 112 -1.95 1.20 17.38
N ALA A 113 -1.87 2.26 16.58
CA ALA A 113 -2.09 3.63 17.03
C ALA A 113 -2.50 4.52 15.84
N TRP A 114 -3.40 5.46 16.13
CA TRP A 114 -3.77 6.54 15.22
C TRP A 114 -3.67 7.87 15.97
N ARG A 115 -3.04 8.85 15.34
CA ARG A 115 -2.96 10.23 15.84
C ARG A 115 -3.52 11.15 14.76
N GLU A 116 -4.76 11.58 14.94
CA GLU A 116 -5.43 12.49 14.02
C GLU A 116 -4.63 13.78 13.83
N ARG A 117 -4.18 14.39 14.94
CA ARG A 117 -3.27 15.52 14.88
C ARG A 117 -1.91 15.10 14.33
N GLY A 118 -1.61 15.53 13.10
CA GLY A 118 -0.38 15.19 12.37
C GLY A 118 -0.49 13.99 11.43
N GLY A 119 -1.64 13.28 11.40
CA GLY A 119 -1.95 12.23 10.44
C GLY A 119 -1.07 10.97 10.56
N PHE A 120 -0.52 10.66 11.74
CA PHE A 120 0.35 9.50 11.93
C PHE A 120 -0.46 8.25 12.26
N CYS A 121 -0.13 7.15 11.59
CA CYS A 121 -0.69 5.84 11.86
C CYS A 121 0.41 4.79 12.03
N LYS A 122 0.29 3.96 13.05
CA LYS A 122 1.13 2.77 13.26
C LYS A 122 0.32 1.51 13.05
N LEU A 123 0.81 0.65 12.17
CA LEU A 123 0.15 -0.58 11.74
C LEU A 123 1.07 -1.79 11.97
N GLU A 124 0.52 -2.90 12.42
CA GLU A 124 1.17 -4.21 12.38
C GLU A 124 0.65 -4.99 11.19
N GLY A 125 1.55 -5.57 10.39
CA GLY A 125 1.24 -6.34 9.20
C GLY A 125 1.75 -7.77 9.26
N ARG A 126 0.94 -8.71 8.75
CA ARG A 126 1.28 -10.12 8.55
C ARG A 126 0.79 -10.58 7.19
N ALA A 127 1.68 -11.13 6.38
CA ALA A 127 1.35 -11.73 5.10
C ALA A 127 1.57 -13.24 5.18
N THR A 128 0.57 -14.02 4.80
CA THR A 128 0.60 -15.49 4.82
C THR A 128 0.31 -16.05 3.44
N VAL A 129 0.83 -17.24 3.17
CA VAL A 129 0.49 -18.07 1.99
C VAL A 129 0.01 -19.43 2.52
N ASN A 130 -1.21 -19.82 2.20
CA ASN A 130 -1.82 -21.06 2.68
C ASN A 130 -1.75 -21.21 4.23
N GLY A 131 -1.86 -20.09 4.96
CA GLY A 131 -1.77 -20.05 6.41
C GLY A 131 -0.35 -19.99 6.99
N GLU A 132 0.69 -20.21 6.18
CA GLU A 132 2.09 -20.10 6.59
C GLU A 132 2.55 -18.63 6.52
N LEU A 133 3.21 -18.13 7.59
CA LEU A 133 3.71 -16.77 7.63
C LEU A 133 4.86 -16.58 6.62
N ALA A 134 4.62 -15.71 5.64
CA ALA A 134 5.62 -15.34 4.64
C ALA A 134 6.41 -14.10 5.05
N ALA A 135 5.74 -13.07 5.58
CA ALA A 135 6.38 -11.84 6.03
C ALA A 135 5.57 -11.16 7.15
N GLU A 136 6.25 -10.37 7.95
CA GLU A 136 5.67 -9.52 8.99
C GLU A 136 6.46 -8.22 9.11
N ALA A 137 5.79 -7.14 9.50
CA ALA A 137 6.42 -5.84 9.76
C ALA A 137 5.52 -4.94 10.60
N THR A 138 6.11 -3.92 11.20
CA THR A 138 5.40 -2.78 11.79
C THR A 138 5.65 -1.57 10.91
N LEU A 139 4.59 -0.92 10.44
CA LEU A 139 4.66 0.23 9.56
C LEU A 139 4.20 1.48 10.29
N MET A 140 4.96 2.57 10.17
CA MET A 140 4.49 3.90 10.52
C MET A 140 4.30 4.70 9.24
N CYS A 141 3.11 5.21 9.03
CA CYS A 141 2.73 6.03 7.89
C CYS A 141 2.27 7.41 8.36
N LYS A 142 2.42 8.39 7.48
CA LYS A 142 1.87 9.73 7.65
C LYS A 142 0.93 10.04 6.49
N MET A 143 -0.27 10.46 6.83
CA MET A 143 -1.23 11.00 5.87
C MET A 143 -0.90 12.47 5.63
N VAL A 144 -0.78 12.85 4.36
CA VAL A 144 -0.48 14.22 3.92
C VAL A 144 -1.50 14.67 2.88
N ASP A 145 -1.73 15.99 2.80
CA ASP A 145 -2.52 16.57 1.72
C ASP A 145 -1.70 16.58 0.42
N VAL A 146 -2.36 16.26 -0.69
CA VAL A 146 -1.79 16.50 -2.01
C VAL A 146 -1.74 18.02 -2.19
N GLU A 147 -0.53 18.59 -2.17
CA GLU A 147 -0.34 19.99 -2.55
C GLU A 147 -0.75 20.11 -4.03
N THR A 148 -1.79 20.89 -4.31
CA THR A 148 -2.07 21.32 -5.68
C THR A 148 -0.91 22.23 -6.06
N GLU A 149 0.03 21.74 -6.88
CA GLU A 149 1.01 22.59 -7.53
C GLU A 149 0.26 23.68 -8.29
N GLN A 150 0.21 24.87 -7.73
CA GLN A 150 -0.14 26.03 -8.52
C GLN A 150 0.98 26.20 -9.55
N PRO A 151 0.67 26.24 -10.85
CA PRO A 151 1.70 26.56 -11.83
C PRO A 151 2.36 27.88 -11.41
N PRO A 152 3.70 28.00 -11.52
CA PRO A 152 4.40 29.22 -11.14
C PRO A 152 3.69 30.40 -11.84
N ALA A 153 3.35 31.44 -11.06
CA ALA A 153 2.72 32.62 -11.61
C ALA A 153 3.56 33.13 -12.77
N SER A 154 2.97 33.21 -13.96
CA SER A 154 3.66 33.73 -15.15
C SER A 154 4.19 35.12 -14.80
N GLU A 155 5.51 35.29 -14.85
CA GLU A 155 6.13 36.62 -14.72
C GLU A 155 5.47 37.58 -15.69
N PRO A 156 5.08 38.79 -15.26
CA PRO A 156 4.53 39.76 -16.16
C PRO A 156 5.58 40.12 -17.23
N ALA A 157 5.22 39.97 -18.50
CA ALA A 157 6.07 40.31 -19.62
C ALA A 157 6.59 41.74 -19.45
N GLU A 158 7.89 41.84 -19.28
CA GLU A 158 8.61 43.12 -19.24
C GLU A 158 8.36 43.87 -20.56
N LYS A 159 7.66 44.98 -20.47
CA LYS A 159 7.39 45.82 -21.63
C LYS A 159 8.72 46.37 -22.12
N ALA A 160 9.21 45.84 -23.24
CA ALA A 160 10.32 46.41 -23.98
C ALA A 160 9.91 47.84 -24.44
N ARG A 161 10.69 48.83 -24.04
CA ARG A 161 10.69 50.19 -24.57
C ARG A 161 11.61 50.26 -25.75
#